data_a9dd20a58d36e7917d27de2d955ff486
#
_entry.id   a9dd20a58d36e7917d27de2d955ff486
#
_cell.length_a   1.000
_cell.length_b   1.000
_cell.length_c   1.000
_cell.angle_alpha   90.00
_cell.angle_beta   90.00
_cell.angle_gamma   90.00
#
_symmetry.space_group_name_H-M   'P 1'
#
loop_
_entity.id
_entity.type
_entity.pdbx_description
1 polymer ?
#
loop_
_entity_poly.entity_id
_entity_poly.type
_entity_poly.pdbx_seq_one_letter_code
_entity_poly.pdbx_strand_id
1 'polypeptide(L)'
;MSRLFLEDGTSIPVTVISVCGNFVADIKTSDRDGYDALVVSKTKKSNNLTKSTSEFFKKVNLEPGKLAEFRTDANNASGYQIGNHLTADVFETGQYVDITGTSKGKGYAGVIKRHNLSLIHI
;
A
#
# COMPACT_ATOMS: atom_id res chain seq x y z
N MET A 1 12.39 10.74 -5.95
CA MET A 1 13.58 10.11 -6.54
C MET A 1 14.82 10.87 -6.08
N SER A 2 15.89 10.15 -5.76
CA SER A 2 17.16 10.68 -5.29
C SER A 2 18.31 9.85 -5.86
N ARG A 3 19.52 10.19 -5.51
CA ARG A 3 20.72 9.39 -5.85
C ARG A 3 21.45 9.04 -4.57
N LEU A 4 21.91 7.82 -4.49
CA LEU A 4 22.81 7.34 -3.45
C LEU A 4 24.19 7.15 -4.07
N PHE A 5 25.22 7.68 -3.41
CA PHE A 5 26.61 7.49 -3.80
C PHE A 5 27.24 6.43 -2.92
N LEU A 6 27.80 5.42 -3.53
CA LEU A 6 28.57 4.38 -2.83
C LEU A 6 30.00 4.88 -2.56
N GLU A 7 30.72 4.16 -1.71
CA GLU A 7 32.10 4.48 -1.35
C GLU A 7 33.07 4.41 -2.54
N ASP A 8 32.75 3.59 -3.54
CA ASP A 8 33.47 3.46 -4.81
C ASP A 8 33.22 4.60 -5.82
N GLY A 9 32.38 5.59 -5.46
CA GLY A 9 31.99 6.70 -6.29
C GLY A 9 30.85 6.40 -7.28
N THR A 10 30.28 5.18 -7.27
CA THR A 10 29.15 4.81 -8.15
C THR A 10 27.87 5.52 -7.69
N SER A 11 27.13 6.09 -8.64
CA SER A 11 25.84 6.75 -8.39
C SER A 11 24.68 5.83 -8.71
N ILE A 12 23.88 5.50 -7.69
CA ILE A 12 22.69 4.65 -7.83
C ILE A 12 21.44 5.51 -7.74
N PRO A 13 20.52 5.44 -8.74
CA PRO A 13 19.22 6.09 -8.64
C PRO A 13 18.33 5.35 -7.64
N VAL A 14 17.75 6.07 -6.69
CA VAL A 14 16.89 5.50 -5.63
C VAL A 14 15.57 6.24 -5.53
N THR A 15 14.53 5.54 -5.08
CA THR A 15 13.25 6.13 -4.70
C THR A 15 13.02 5.90 -3.21
N VAL A 16 12.87 6.98 -2.46
CA VAL A 16 12.57 6.92 -1.03
C VAL A 16 11.06 6.83 -0.86
N ILE A 17 10.60 5.75 -0.20
CA ILE A 17 9.19 5.50 0.11
C ILE A 17 9.01 5.59 1.62
N SER A 18 8.08 6.42 2.08
CA SER A 18 7.72 6.52 3.50
C SER A 18 6.63 5.51 3.83
N VAL A 19 6.89 4.65 4.79
CA VAL A 19 5.97 3.61 5.29
C VAL A 19 5.28 4.03 6.60
N CYS A 20 5.42 5.29 7.02
CA CYS A 20 4.86 5.78 8.28
C CYS A 20 3.32 5.78 8.30
N GLY A 21 2.75 5.47 9.47
CA GLY A 21 1.32 5.61 9.76
C GLY A 21 0.44 4.50 9.18
N ASN A 22 0.97 3.32 8.96
CA ASN A 22 0.20 2.14 8.59
C ASN A 22 -0.09 1.29 9.83
N PHE A 23 -1.37 0.90 9.99
CA PHE A 23 -1.84 0.09 11.12
C PHE A 23 -2.68 -1.06 10.61
N VAL A 24 -2.63 -2.18 11.30
CA VAL A 24 -3.57 -3.28 11.08
C VAL A 24 -4.91 -2.89 11.71
N ALA A 25 -5.92 -2.67 10.87
CA ALA A 25 -7.24 -2.25 11.31
C ALA A 25 -8.18 -3.41 11.60
N ASP A 26 -8.09 -4.50 10.81
CA ASP A 26 -8.86 -5.73 11.02
C ASP A 26 -8.14 -6.91 10.37
N ILE A 27 -8.48 -8.11 10.81
CA ILE A 27 -8.01 -9.37 10.26
C ILE A 27 -9.24 -10.15 9.81
N LYS A 28 -9.32 -10.42 8.52
CA LYS A 28 -10.38 -11.25 7.94
C LYS A 28 -9.95 -12.70 7.92
N THR A 29 -10.87 -13.58 8.29
CA THR A 29 -10.66 -15.03 8.32
C THR A 29 -11.67 -15.74 7.46
N SER A 30 -11.29 -16.89 6.93
CA SER A 30 -12.16 -17.72 6.07
C SER A 30 -13.47 -18.07 6.75
N ASP A 31 -13.47 -18.28 8.08
CA ASP A 31 -14.66 -18.65 8.85
C ASP A 31 -15.66 -17.49 8.99
N ARG A 32 -15.17 -16.27 9.15
CA ARG A 32 -16.01 -15.09 9.36
C ARG A 32 -16.39 -14.39 8.05
N ASP A 33 -15.43 -14.21 7.16
CA ASP A 33 -15.55 -13.36 5.98
C ASP A 33 -15.48 -14.15 4.65
N GLY A 34 -15.20 -15.45 4.71
CA GLY A 34 -15.07 -16.34 3.54
C GLY A 34 -13.72 -16.27 2.82
N TYR A 35 -12.79 -15.47 3.33
CA TYR A 35 -11.41 -15.39 2.82
C TYR A 35 -10.48 -14.78 3.85
N ASP A 36 -9.17 -15.04 3.70
CA ASP A 36 -8.14 -14.52 4.59
C ASP A 36 -7.53 -13.25 4.02
N ALA A 37 -7.50 -12.17 4.83
CA ALA A 37 -6.92 -10.89 4.44
C ALA A 37 -6.56 -10.03 5.66
N LEU A 38 -5.56 -9.18 5.49
CA LEU A 38 -5.24 -8.10 6.41
C LEU A 38 -5.84 -6.78 5.91
N VAL A 39 -6.60 -6.11 6.77
CA VAL A 39 -7.10 -4.76 6.51
C VAL A 39 -6.13 -3.77 7.14
N VAL A 40 -5.48 -2.99 6.30
CA VAL A 40 -4.51 -1.99 6.72
C VAL A 40 -5.12 -0.59 6.59
N SER A 41 -5.00 0.19 7.65
CA SER A 41 -5.34 1.62 7.64
C SER A 41 -4.08 2.46 7.52
N LYS A 42 -4.12 3.46 6.65
CA LYS A 42 -3.11 4.51 6.62
C LYS A 42 -3.68 5.78 7.22
N THR A 43 -3.08 6.24 8.31
CA THR A 43 -3.47 7.52 8.94
C THR A 43 -3.38 8.65 7.92
N LYS A 44 -4.51 9.24 7.62
CA LYS A 44 -4.62 10.46 6.83
C LYS A 44 -5.78 11.26 7.39
N LYS A 45 -5.54 12.48 7.84
CA LYS A 45 -6.60 13.39 8.21
C LYS A 45 -7.60 13.50 7.05
N SER A 46 -8.78 12.92 7.22
CA SER A 46 -9.89 13.01 6.27
C SER A 46 -11.03 13.73 6.98
N ASN A 47 -11.41 14.87 6.43
CA ASN A 47 -12.50 15.65 7.01
C ASN A 47 -13.90 15.09 6.64
N ASN A 48 -13.97 14.17 5.69
CA ASN A 48 -15.22 13.64 5.14
C ASN A 48 -15.29 12.13 5.30
N LEU A 49 -15.50 11.67 6.53
CA LEU A 49 -15.75 10.26 6.82
C LEU A 49 -17.24 9.97 6.83
N THR A 50 -17.63 8.83 6.27
CA THR A 50 -19.00 8.34 6.42
C THR A 50 -19.20 7.89 7.89
N LYS A 51 -20.46 7.91 8.35
CA LYS A 51 -20.80 7.50 9.72
C LYS A 51 -20.33 6.07 10.02
N SER A 52 -20.54 5.14 9.08
CA SER A 52 -20.09 3.75 9.22
C SER A 52 -18.56 3.63 9.40
N THR A 53 -17.79 4.34 8.58
CA THR A 53 -16.33 4.34 8.70
C THR A 53 -15.86 4.96 10.01
N SER A 54 -16.50 6.04 10.47
CA SER A 54 -16.14 6.66 11.75
C SER A 54 -16.44 5.75 12.94
N GLU A 55 -17.54 5.02 12.91
CA GLU A 55 -17.89 4.03 13.95
C GLU A 55 -16.94 2.83 13.97
N PHE A 56 -16.51 2.38 12.79
CA PHE A 56 -15.50 1.33 12.69
C PHE A 56 -14.19 1.74 13.35
N PHE A 57 -13.65 2.92 13.03
CA PHE A 57 -12.42 3.41 13.64
C PHE A 57 -12.52 3.63 15.15
N LYS A 58 -13.68 4.06 15.65
CA LYS A 58 -13.94 4.17 17.09
C LYS A 58 -13.90 2.82 17.79
N LYS A 59 -14.46 1.76 17.18
CA LYS A 59 -14.42 0.40 17.74
C LYS A 59 -13.01 -0.15 17.86
N VAL A 60 -12.16 0.17 16.89
CA VAL A 60 -10.77 -0.31 16.84
C VAL A 60 -9.80 0.61 17.60
N ASN A 61 -10.26 1.79 18.07
CA ASN A 61 -9.45 2.84 18.70
C ASN A 61 -8.27 3.31 17.84
N LEU A 62 -8.49 3.39 16.54
CA LEU A 62 -7.49 3.88 15.58
C LEU A 62 -7.87 5.23 14.99
N GLU A 63 -6.85 5.99 14.58
CA GLU A 63 -7.09 7.22 13.84
C GLU A 63 -7.70 6.94 12.48
N PRO A 64 -8.71 7.76 12.07
CA PRO A 64 -9.35 7.60 10.78
C PRO A 64 -8.38 7.75 9.61
N GLY A 65 -8.46 6.83 8.65
CA GLY A 65 -7.59 6.80 7.52
C GLY A 65 -8.20 6.14 6.28
N LYS A 66 -7.36 5.93 5.27
CA LYS A 66 -7.74 5.10 4.13
C LYS A 66 -7.55 3.64 4.49
N LEU A 67 -8.56 2.82 4.19
CA LEU A 67 -8.50 1.36 4.34
C LEU A 67 -8.09 0.72 3.02
N ALA A 68 -7.25 -0.29 3.10
CA ALA A 68 -6.90 -1.17 1.99
C ALA A 68 -6.84 -2.61 2.51
N GLU A 69 -7.29 -3.56 1.71
CA GLU A 69 -7.24 -4.98 2.02
C GLU A 69 -6.15 -5.66 1.22
N PHE A 70 -5.40 -6.51 1.89
CA PHE A 70 -4.36 -7.34 1.29
C PHE A 70 -4.68 -8.80 1.59
N ARG A 71 -5.00 -9.57 0.57
CA ARG A 71 -5.18 -11.02 0.70
C ARG A 71 -3.85 -11.65 1.07
N THR A 72 -3.88 -12.53 2.04
CA THR A 72 -2.71 -13.23 2.55
C THR A 72 -3.13 -14.62 3.03
N ASP A 73 -2.17 -15.52 3.18
CA ASP A 73 -2.43 -16.83 3.74
C ASP A 73 -2.72 -16.72 5.24
N ALA A 74 -3.56 -17.62 5.76
CA ALA A 74 -3.97 -17.65 7.16
C ALA A 74 -2.77 -17.68 8.13
N ASN A 75 -1.69 -18.39 7.78
CA ASN A 75 -0.47 -18.48 8.57
C ASN A 75 0.23 -17.14 8.72
N ASN A 76 0.26 -16.34 7.65
CA ASN A 76 0.87 -15.01 7.65
C ASN A 76 -0.02 -14.00 8.40
N ALA A 77 -1.33 -14.14 8.31
CA ALA A 77 -2.28 -13.27 9.01
C ALA A 77 -2.23 -13.45 10.53
N SER A 78 -1.99 -14.66 11.01
CA SER A 78 -1.95 -14.98 12.45
C SER A 78 -0.80 -14.33 13.23
N GLY A 79 0.24 -13.86 12.53
CA GLY A 79 1.35 -13.12 13.13
C GLY A 79 1.03 -11.66 13.48
N TYR A 80 -0.10 -11.13 13.03
CA TYR A 80 -0.48 -9.74 13.24
C TYR A 80 -1.64 -9.62 14.24
N GLN A 81 -1.67 -8.50 14.97
CA GLN A 81 -2.76 -8.14 15.87
C GLN A 81 -3.37 -6.81 15.44
N ILE A 82 -4.66 -6.63 15.73
CA ILE A 82 -5.35 -5.36 15.46
C ILE A 82 -4.65 -4.25 16.27
N GLY A 83 -4.36 -3.13 15.63
CA GLY A 83 -3.62 -2.01 16.21
C GLY A 83 -2.10 -2.07 16.00
N ASN A 84 -1.54 -3.17 15.52
CA ASN A 84 -0.11 -3.25 15.23
C ASN A 84 0.31 -2.22 14.17
N HIS A 85 1.43 -1.56 14.43
CA HIS A 85 2.08 -0.69 13.45
C HIS A 85 2.84 -1.52 12.42
N LEU A 86 2.65 -1.18 11.15
CA LEU A 86 3.46 -1.72 10.06
C LEU A 86 4.56 -0.71 9.74
N THR A 87 5.77 -1.05 10.11
CA THR A 87 6.98 -0.23 9.88
C THR A 87 7.81 -0.79 8.72
N ALA A 88 8.88 -0.11 8.37
CA ALA A 88 9.81 -0.56 7.34
C ALA A 88 10.59 -1.84 7.73
N ASP A 89 10.58 -2.21 9.01
CA ASP A 89 11.29 -3.39 9.55
C ASP A 89 10.74 -4.73 9.02
N VAL A 90 9.58 -4.69 8.36
CA VAL A 90 9.03 -5.86 7.64
C VAL A 90 9.90 -6.26 6.44
N PHE A 91 10.71 -5.33 5.93
CA PHE A 91 11.57 -5.54 4.77
C PHE A 91 13.03 -5.70 5.18
N GLU A 92 13.72 -6.63 4.55
CA GLU A 92 15.15 -6.85 4.74
C GLU A 92 15.98 -6.12 3.68
N THR A 93 17.19 -5.70 4.06
CA THR A 93 18.12 -5.06 3.14
C THR A 93 18.53 -6.03 2.03
N GLY A 94 18.41 -5.60 0.78
CA GLY A 94 18.71 -6.44 -0.40
C GLY A 94 17.55 -7.30 -0.89
N GLN A 95 16.39 -7.22 -0.26
CA GLN A 95 15.17 -7.91 -0.69
C GLN A 95 14.61 -7.26 -1.97
N TYR A 96 14.20 -8.09 -2.93
CA TYR A 96 13.43 -7.65 -4.09
C TYR A 96 11.96 -7.48 -3.71
N VAL A 97 11.36 -6.36 -4.11
CA VAL A 97 9.97 -6.02 -3.80
C VAL A 97 9.22 -5.60 -5.05
N ASP A 98 7.96 -6.01 -5.14
CA ASP A 98 7.04 -5.55 -6.17
C ASP A 98 6.29 -4.32 -5.68
N ILE A 99 6.22 -3.28 -6.50
CA ILE A 99 5.57 -2.02 -6.15
C ILE A 99 4.39 -1.79 -7.08
N THR A 100 3.19 -1.75 -6.52
CA THR A 100 1.96 -1.42 -7.23
C THR A 100 1.46 -0.05 -6.81
N GLY A 101 1.12 0.78 -7.77
CA GLY A 101 0.64 2.13 -7.51
C GLY A 101 -0.21 2.69 -8.62
N THR A 102 -0.88 3.79 -8.35
CA THR A 102 -1.62 4.56 -9.35
C THR A 102 -0.74 5.67 -9.89
N SER A 103 -0.42 5.62 -11.18
CA SER A 103 0.40 6.64 -11.83
C SER A 103 -0.36 7.97 -11.95
N LYS A 104 0.41 9.06 -12.12
CA LYS A 104 -0.15 10.38 -12.37
C LYS A 104 -0.98 10.36 -13.65
N GLY A 105 -2.17 10.97 -13.62
CA GLY A 105 -3.03 11.10 -14.78
C GLY A 105 -2.36 11.89 -15.92
N LYS A 106 -2.61 11.45 -17.16
CA LYS A 106 -2.05 12.07 -18.38
C LYS A 106 -3.11 12.83 -19.19
N GLY A 107 -4.28 13.07 -18.62
CA GLY A 107 -5.41 13.69 -19.28
C GLY A 107 -6.09 12.76 -20.28
N TYR A 108 -6.92 13.34 -21.15
CA TYR A 108 -7.54 12.61 -22.24
C TYR A 108 -6.50 12.29 -23.31
N ALA A 109 -6.34 11.00 -23.65
CA ALA A 109 -5.38 10.54 -24.63
C ALA A 109 -6.05 9.61 -25.66
N GLY A 110 -5.78 9.82 -26.94
CA GLY A 110 -6.19 8.93 -28.03
C GLY A 110 -5.60 7.53 -27.90
N VAL A 111 -6.19 6.58 -28.62
CA VAL A 111 -5.83 5.14 -28.55
C VAL A 111 -4.35 4.89 -28.83
N ILE A 112 -3.79 5.56 -29.82
CA ILE A 112 -2.37 5.43 -30.22
C ILE A 112 -1.46 5.77 -29.04
N LYS A 113 -1.70 6.91 -28.36
CA LYS A 113 -0.88 7.36 -27.24
C LYS A 113 -1.13 6.54 -25.97
N ARG A 114 -2.38 6.14 -25.73
CA ARG A 114 -2.75 5.38 -24.51
C ARG A 114 -2.16 3.98 -24.51
N HIS A 115 -2.15 3.31 -25.66
CA HIS A 115 -1.74 1.92 -25.81
C HIS A 115 -0.41 1.74 -26.51
N ASN A 116 0.32 2.84 -26.78
CA ASN A 116 1.62 2.82 -27.48
C ASN A 116 1.57 2.09 -28.82
N LEU A 117 0.48 2.28 -29.58
CA LEU A 117 0.32 1.63 -30.87
C LEU A 117 1.21 2.31 -31.92
N SER A 118 1.98 1.51 -32.65
CA SER A 118 2.71 1.94 -33.82
C SER A 118 1.90 1.60 -35.07
N LEU A 119 1.68 2.57 -35.94
CA LEU A 119 1.01 2.37 -37.23
C LEU A 119 1.97 2.00 -38.38
N ILE A 120 3.27 2.01 -38.10
CA ILE A 120 4.31 1.80 -39.15
C ILE A 120 4.44 0.32 -39.51
N HIS A 121 4.02 -0.59 -38.66
CA HIS A 121 4.18 -2.04 -38.81
C HIS A 121 2.85 -2.80 -38.89
N ILE A 122 1.80 -2.13 -39.35
CA ILE A 122 0.51 -2.79 -39.63
C ILE A 122 0.49 -3.32 -41.04
#